data_acbc6a6e3793c9a817f2aada0b0558f4
#
_entry.id   acbc6a6e3793c9a817f2aada0b0558f4
#
_cell.length_a   1.000
_cell.length_b   1.000
_cell.length_c   1.000
_cell.angle_alpha   90.00
_cell.angle_beta   90.00
_cell.angle_gamma   90.00
#
_symmetry.space_group_name_H-M   'P 1'
#
loop_
_entity.id
_entity.type
_entity.pdbx_description
1 polymer ?
#
loop_
_entity_poly.entity_id
_entity_poly.type
_entity_poly.pdbx_seq_one_letter_code
_entity_poly.pdbx_strand_id
1 'polypeptide(L)'
;MSAAYVIPQGAYQVALAMRGTGRPWSEFAAHLRGWPAIYWLIDSGLYVLTFVLAYAAVSTMVGRAAHTHRLRTDAENMALRLELEQQRLQALRGQLEPHFMFNALNAISGLVRGDDKSLALSALQQLSSLLRYALSATARDFVTIGEEIAFVRDYVRLQTVRFGERLQVHIDDGPPELLAVECPPLLLQPLVENAVRHDLETHEEASRIDVSVEQEGNRVVLSVRNARREGAAPNPGSGLGLVSTRERLRLLYGDEAEFVTTAAADHFLARVSLPRTRTRAERAEG
;
A
#
# COMPACT_ATOMS: atom_id res chain seq x y z
N MET A 1 -42.27 -29.95 24.59
CA MET A 1 -41.71 -29.32 25.79
C MET A 1 -42.75 -28.67 26.73
N SER A 2 -43.88 -28.17 26.22
CA SER A 2 -44.93 -27.52 27.06
C SER A 2 -45.58 -28.47 28.09
N ALA A 3 -45.90 -29.70 27.71
CA ALA A 3 -46.56 -30.63 28.61
C ALA A 3 -45.71 -31.04 29.83
N ALA A 4 -44.40 -31.14 29.65
CA ALA A 4 -43.48 -31.53 30.72
C ALA A 4 -43.31 -30.45 31.83
N TYR A 5 -43.73 -29.22 31.56
CA TYR A 5 -43.63 -28.12 32.49
C TYR A 5 -44.97 -27.69 33.10
N VAL A 6 -46.04 -27.78 32.32
CA VAL A 6 -47.42 -27.47 32.77
C VAL A 6 -47.91 -28.45 33.83
N ILE A 7 -47.62 -29.77 33.66
CA ILE A 7 -47.99 -30.79 34.63
C ILE A 7 -47.36 -30.61 36.03
N PRO A 8 -46.04 -30.32 36.13
CA PRO A 8 -45.45 -30.04 37.42
C PRO A 8 -46.02 -28.82 38.14
N GLN A 9 -46.35 -27.76 37.40
CA GLN A 9 -46.91 -26.55 38.00
C GLN A 9 -48.35 -26.73 38.46
N GLY A 10 -49.19 -27.35 37.66
CA GLY A 10 -50.53 -27.70 38.08
C GLY A 10 -50.50 -28.63 39.25
N ALA A 11 -49.60 -29.62 39.29
CA ALA A 11 -49.38 -30.46 40.44
C ALA A 11 -48.92 -29.67 41.65
N TYR A 12 -48.04 -28.68 41.49
CA TYR A 12 -47.59 -27.79 42.58
C TYR A 12 -48.75 -26.97 43.13
N GLN A 13 -49.58 -26.38 42.28
CA GLN A 13 -50.73 -25.59 42.71
C GLN A 13 -51.78 -26.48 43.47
N VAL A 14 -52.03 -27.69 42.97
CA VAL A 14 -52.90 -28.65 43.71
C VAL A 14 -52.30 -29.04 45.04
N ALA A 15 -50.99 -29.29 45.12
CA ALA A 15 -50.31 -29.57 46.37
C ALA A 15 -50.41 -28.45 47.38
N LEU A 16 -50.29 -27.17 46.90
CA LEU A 16 -50.40 -25.98 47.73
C LEU A 16 -51.85 -25.82 48.28
N ALA A 17 -52.82 -26.05 47.43
CA ALA A 17 -54.26 -26.02 47.80
C ALA A 17 -54.62 -27.13 48.83
N MET A 18 -54.08 -28.30 48.64
CA MET A 18 -54.29 -29.44 49.59
C MET A 18 -53.67 -29.13 50.94
N ARG A 19 -52.48 -28.54 50.97
CA ARG A 19 -51.80 -28.11 52.21
C ARG A 19 -52.57 -27.07 52.95
N GLY A 20 -53.15 -26.09 52.25
CA GLY A 20 -53.99 -25.06 52.83
C GLY A 20 -55.34 -25.54 53.38
N THR A 21 -55.88 -26.64 52.82
CA THR A 21 -57.16 -27.22 53.22
C THR A 21 -57.05 -28.42 54.18
N GLY A 22 -55.79 -28.85 54.53
CA GLY A 22 -55.54 -29.97 55.43
C GLY A 22 -55.92 -31.33 54.90
N ARG A 23 -56.08 -31.50 53.58
CA ARG A 23 -56.49 -32.75 52.96
C ARG A 23 -55.35 -33.77 52.88
N PRO A 24 -55.64 -35.08 53.01
CA PRO A 24 -54.61 -36.12 52.99
C PRO A 24 -53.98 -36.28 51.57
N TRP A 25 -52.65 -36.46 51.53
CA TRP A 25 -51.91 -36.64 50.24
C TRP A 25 -52.36 -37.84 49.40
N SER A 26 -53.05 -38.84 50.01
CA SER A 26 -53.69 -39.96 49.28
C SER A 26 -54.72 -39.53 48.21
N GLU A 27 -55.31 -38.35 48.37
CA GLU A 27 -56.27 -37.79 47.42
C GLU A 27 -55.66 -36.91 46.34
N PHE A 28 -54.36 -36.72 46.35
CA PHE A 28 -53.66 -35.82 45.39
C PHE A 28 -53.98 -36.13 43.95
N ALA A 29 -53.89 -37.39 43.49
CA ALA A 29 -54.14 -37.78 42.12
C ALA A 29 -55.65 -37.59 41.72
N ALA A 30 -56.58 -37.71 42.66
CA ALA A 30 -57.99 -37.49 42.42
C ALA A 30 -58.28 -35.98 42.31
N HIS A 31 -57.65 -35.16 43.13
CA HIS A 31 -57.75 -33.70 43.05
C HIS A 31 -57.13 -33.14 41.78
N LEU A 32 -56.01 -33.67 41.35
CA LEU A 32 -55.37 -33.30 40.12
C LEU A 32 -56.28 -33.56 38.90
N ARG A 33 -56.96 -34.69 38.89
CA ARG A 33 -57.93 -35.06 37.84
C ARG A 33 -59.22 -34.25 37.88
N GLY A 34 -59.60 -33.79 39.05
CA GLY A 34 -60.80 -32.98 39.26
C GLY A 34 -60.67 -31.47 38.90
N TRP A 35 -59.48 -31.03 38.59
CA TRP A 35 -59.29 -29.61 38.23
C TRP A 35 -59.98 -29.29 36.90
N PRO A 36 -60.73 -28.16 36.86
CA PRO A 36 -61.39 -27.75 35.65
C PRO A 36 -60.42 -27.54 34.48
N ALA A 37 -60.75 -28.04 33.33
CA ALA A 37 -59.93 -27.94 32.13
C ALA A 37 -59.47 -26.50 31.78
N ILE A 38 -60.29 -25.49 32.21
CA ILE A 38 -59.99 -24.08 32.00
C ILE A 38 -58.71 -23.64 32.68
N TYR A 39 -58.32 -24.15 33.83
CA TYR A 39 -57.07 -23.79 34.52
C TYR A 39 -55.85 -24.33 33.78
N TRP A 40 -55.93 -25.55 33.20
CA TRP A 40 -54.89 -26.10 32.39
C TRP A 40 -54.68 -25.33 31.08
N LEU A 41 -55.76 -24.81 30.51
CA LEU A 41 -55.71 -23.98 29.31
C LEU A 41 -55.08 -22.62 29.59
N ILE A 42 -55.45 -21.96 30.71
CA ILE A 42 -54.89 -20.67 31.12
C ILE A 42 -53.38 -20.83 31.41
N ASP A 43 -53.03 -21.86 32.19
CA ASP A 43 -51.64 -22.08 32.58
C ASP A 43 -50.75 -22.41 31.36
N SER A 44 -51.23 -23.30 30.47
CA SER A 44 -50.51 -23.55 29.22
C SER A 44 -50.39 -22.35 28.29
N GLY A 45 -51.45 -21.50 28.21
CA GLY A 45 -51.44 -20.25 27.46
C GLY A 45 -50.39 -19.26 27.98
N LEU A 46 -50.26 -19.15 29.34
CA LEU A 46 -49.28 -18.28 29.95
C LEU A 46 -47.84 -18.75 29.66
N TYR A 47 -47.61 -20.06 29.68
CA TYR A 47 -46.30 -20.61 29.32
C TYR A 47 -45.94 -20.39 27.84
N VAL A 48 -46.89 -20.60 26.94
CA VAL A 48 -46.66 -20.28 25.51
C VAL A 48 -46.32 -18.84 25.32
N LEU A 49 -47.08 -17.94 25.98
CA LEU A 49 -46.86 -16.51 25.91
C LEU A 49 -45.45 -16.11 26.43
N THR A 50 -45.06 -16.62 27.61
CA THR A 50 -43.74 -16.33 28.20
C THR A 50 -42.63 -16.88 27.33
N PHE A 51 -42.79 -18.08 26.75
CA PHE A 51 -41.83 -18.69 25.81
C PHE A 51 -41.68 -17.85 24.54
N VAL A 52 -42.80 -17.40 23.96
CA VAL A 52 -42.79 -16.55 22.74
C VAL A 52 -42.11 -15.21 23.01
N LEU A 53 -42.42 -14.57 24.17
CA LEU A 53 -41.77 -13.32 24.55
C LEU A 53 -40.26 -13.50 24.80
N ALA A 54 -39.87 -14.56 25.50
CA ALA A 54 -38.46 -14.86 25.72
C ALA A 54 -37.72 -15.16 24.40
N TYR A 55 -38.32 -15.94 23.51
CA TYR A 55 -37.77 -16.22 22.19
C TYR A 55 -37.62 -14.94 21.35
N ALA A 56 -38.63 -14.08 21.33
CA ALA A 56 -38.60 -12.80 20.63
C ALA A 56 -37.50 -11.88 21.18
N ALA A 57 -37.34 -11.80 22.52
CA ALA A 57 -36.29 -11.03 23.15
C ALA A 57 -34.89 -11.53 22.79
N VAL A 58 -34.66 -12.84 22.87
CA VAL A 58 -33.36 -13.46 22.52
C VAL A 58 -33.06 -13.27 21.03
N SER A 59 -34.03 -13.52 20.14
CA SER A 59 -33.83 -13.38 18.70
C SER A 59 -33.50 -11.92 18.31
N THR A 60 -34.14 -10.94 18.93
CA THR A 60 -33.82 -9.51 18.71
C THR A 60 -32.45 -9.14 19.26
N MET A 61 -32.05 -9.67 20.42
CA MET A 61 -30.71 -9.43 20.98
C MET A 61 -29.60 -10.02 20.10
N VAL A 62 -29.78 -11.27 19.64
CA VAL A 62 -28.81 -11.92 18.73
C VAL A 62 -28.73 -11.19 17.39
N GLY A 63 -29.88 -10.79 16.83
CA GLY A 63 -29.92 -10.02 15.58
C GLY A 63 -29.21 -8.66 15.70
N ARG A 64 -29.43 -7.95 16.81
CA ARG A 64 -28.74 -6.66 17.07
C ARG A 64 -27.24 -6.87 17.25
N ALA A 65 -26.82 -7.87 18.02
CA ALA A 65 -25.41 -8.18 18.22
C ALA A 65 -24.70 -8.53 16.88
N ALA A 66 -25.33 -9.35 16.05
CA ALA A 66 -24.81 -9.68 14.72
C ALA A 66 -24.73 -8.44 13.81
N HIS A 67 -25.72 -7.57 13.84
CA HIS A 67 -25.74 -6.34 13.06
C HIS A 67 -24.64 -5.36 13.51
N THR A 68 -24.50 -5.14 14.82
CA THR A 68 -23.43 -4.27 15.36
C THR A 68 -22.03 -4.82 15.06
N HIS A 69 -21.86 -6.14 15.10
CA HIS A 69 -20.59 -6.76 14.73
C HIS A 69 -20.26 -6.52 13.25
N ARG A 70 -21.23 -6.72 12.35
CA ARG A 70 -21.04 -6.43 10.91
C ARG A 70 -20.67 -4.98 10.67
N LEU A 71 -21.39 -4.02 11.26
CA LEU A 71 -21.09 -2.60 11.13
C LEU A 71 -19.67 -2.24 11.62
N ARG A 72 -19.22 -2.86 12.70
CA ARG A 72 -17.84 -2.66 13.20
C ARG A 72 -16.81 -3.20 12.21
N THR A 73 -17.00 -4.43 11.71
CA THR A 73 -16.10 -5.04 10.74
C THR A 73 -16.06 -4.23 9.43
N ASP A 74 -17.20 -3.73 8.96
CA ASP A 74 -17.25 -2.89 7.76
C ASP A 74 -16.54 -1.54 7.99
N ALA A 75 -16.72 -0.93 9.15
CA ALA A 75 -16.03 0.31 9.52
C ALA A 75 -14.50 0.11 9.64
N GLU A 76 -14.05 -0.99 10.25
CA GLU A 76 -12.62 -1.35 10.33
C GLU A 76 -12.02 -1.60 8.94
N ASN A 77 -12.71 -2.34 8.07
CA ASN A 77 -12.29 -2.55 6.70
C ASN A 77 -12.20 -1.23 5.90
N MET A 78 -13.14 -0.31 6.13
CA MET A 78 -13.14 0.99 5.46
C MET A 78 -12.00 1.87 5.97
N ALA A 79 -11.71 1.85 7.27
CA ALA A 79 -10.57 2.54 7.87
C ALA A 79 -9.23 2.02 7.31
N LEU A 80 -9.06 0.69 7.23
CA LEU A 80 -7.86 0.06 6.66
C LEU A 80 -7.68 0.40 5.17
N ARG A 81 -8.76 0.45 4.39
CA ARG A 81 -8.70 0.88 2.99
C ARG A 81 -8.29 2.34 2.86
N LEU A 82 -8.83 3.23 3.69
CA LEU A 82 -8.45 4.65 3.72
C LEU A 82 -6.98 4.82 4.09
N GLU A 83 -6.50 4.08 5.08
CA GLU A 83 -5.09 4.11 5.47
C GLU A 83 -4.19 3.61 4.33
N LEU A 84 -4.56 2.52 3.66
CA LEU A 84 -3.83 2.00 2.50
C LEU A 84 -3.78 3.04 1.36
N GLU A 85 -4.89 3.69 1.06
CA GLU A 85 -4.95 4.74 0.03
C GLU A 85 -4.12 5.98 0.45
N GLN A 86 -4.13 6.35 1.71
CA GLN A 86 -3.27 7.43 2.22
C GLN A 86 -1.79 7.07 2.10
N GLN A 87 -1.40 5.84 2.44
CA GLN A 87 -0.02 5.36 2.28
C GLN A 87 0.38 5.32 0.81
N ARG A 88 -0.52 4.88 -0.10
CA ARG A 88 -0.29 4.94 -1.55
C ARG A 88 -0.10 6.37 -2.04
N LEU A 89 -0.95 7.30 -1.62
CA LEU A 89 -0.83 8.71 -1.96
C LEU A 89 0.46 9.34 -1.40
N GLN A 90 0.87 8.94 -0.21
CA GLN A 90 2.12 9.41 0.40
C GLN A 90 3.35 8.84 -0.32
N ALA A 91 3.31 7.57 -0.72
CA ALA A 91 4.33 6.95 -1.57
C ALA A 91 4.42 7.65 -2.95
N LEU A 92 3.27 7.97 -3.56
CA LEU A 92 3.19 8.76 -4.80
C LEU A 92 3.80 10.16 -4.66
N ARG A 93 3.53 10.86 -3.54
CA ARG A 93 4.11 12.18 -3.27
C ARG A 93 5.61 12.12 -3.02
N GLY A 94 6.14 11.00 -2.53
CA GLY A 94 7.56 10.81 -2.28
C GLY A 94 8.38 10.44 -3.52
N GLN A 95 7.74 10.06 -4.63
CA GLN A 95 8.42 9.55 -5.83
C GLN A 95 8.89 10.64 -6.80
N LEU A 96 8.25 11.80 -6.80
CA LEU A 96 8.80 12.99 -7.46
C LEU A 96 9.00 14.04 -6.40
N GLU A 97 10.26 14.37 -6.11
CA GLU A 97 10.60 15.36 -5.10
C GLU A 97 9.85 16.67 -5.41
N PRO A 98 9.04 17.22 -4.47
CA PRO A 98 8.33 18.48 -4.71
C PRO A 98 9.26 19.62 -5.11
N HIS A 99 10.47 19.62 -4.57
CA HIS A 99 11.52 20.58 -4.89
C HIS A 99 11.94 20.52 -6.38
N PHE A 100 12.05 19.31 -6.95
CA PHE A 100 12.30 19.13 -8.38
C PHE A 100 11.20 19.79 -9.23
N MET A 101 9.94 19.58 -8.87
CA MET A 101 8.79 20.16 -9.58
C MET A 101 8.81 21.68 -9.55
N PHE A 102 9.05 22.28 -8.36
CA PHE A 102 9.17 23.73 -8.22
C PHE A 102 10.34 24.30 -9.03
N ASN A 103 11.48 23.62 -9.02
CA ASN A 103 12.66 24.05 -9.77
C ASN A 103 12.42 23.97 -11.29
N ALA A 104 11.78 22.92 -11.77
CA ALA A 104 11.40 22.78 -13.18
C ALA A 104 10.44 23.88 -13.62
N LEU A 105 9.40 24.17 -12.83
CA LEU A 105 8.45 25.25 -13.11
C LEU A 105 9.12 26.63 -13.08
N ASN A 106 10.04 26.87 -12.16
CA ASN A 106 10.81 28.12 -12.10
C ASN A 106 11.71 28.28 -13.31
N ALA A 107 12.41 27.23 -13.76
CA ALA A 107 13.22 27.24 -14.96
C ALA A 107 12.37 27.54 -16.21
N ILE A 108 11.22 26.87 -16.36
CA ILE A 108 10.27 27.13 -17.47
C ILE A 108 9.76 28.57 -17.42
N SER A 109 9.42 29.10 -16.23
CA SER A 109 9.00 30.48 -16.07
C SER A 109 10.10 31.47 -16.46
N GLY A 110 11.38 31.11 -16.22
CA GLY A 110 12.55 31.87 -16.67
C GLY A 110 12.63 31.94 -18.20
N LEU A 111 12.44 30.80 -18.87
CA LEU A 111 12.43 30.74 -20.36
C LEU A 111 11.31 31.58 -20.97
N VAL A 112 10.12 31.54 -20.38
CA VAL A 112 8.98 32.37 -20.83
C VAL A 112 9.28 33.82 -20.69
N ARG A 113 9.94 34.26 -19.62
CA ARG A 113 10.36 35.68 -19.42
C ARG A 113 11.48 36.06 -20.36
N GLY A 114 12.38 35.13 -20.71
CA GLY A 114 13.46 35.32 -21.68
C GLY A 114 13.02 35.28 -23.14
N ASP A 115 11.71 35.15 -23.40
CA ASP A 115 11.08 35.05 -24.73
C ASP A 115 11.50 33.79 -25.54
N ASP A 116 12.09 32.79 -24.88
CA ASP A 116 12.42 31.51 -25.49
C ASP A 116 11.22 30.51 -25.40
N LYS A 117 10.15 30.86 -26.14
CA LYS A 117 8.89 30.10 -26.13
C LYS A 117 9.04 28.67 -26.61
N SER A 118 9.95 28.43 -27.56
CA SER A 118 10.19 27.09 -28.09
C SER A 118 10.75 26.14 -27.04
N LEU A 119 11.77 26.61 -26.31
CA LEU A 119 12.40 25.82 -25.25
C LEU A 119 11.46 25.67 -24.04
N ALA A 120 10.67 26.69 -23.71
CA ALA A 120 9.65 26.61 -22.65
C ALA A 120 8.58 25.55 -22.96
N LEU A 121 8.07 25.50 -24.21
CA LEU A 121 7.11 24.48 -24.63
C LEU A 121 7.70 23.06 -24.60
N SER A 122 8.94 22.90 -25.08
CA SER A 122 9.65 21.61 -24.99
C SER A 122 9.82 21.15 -23.56
N ALA A 123 10.22 22.03 -22.64
CA ALA A 123 10.40 21.74 -21.24
C ALA A 123 9.05 21.37 -20.55
N LEU A 124 7.93 22.02 -20.91
CA LEU A 124 6.59 21.65 -20.44
C LEU A 124 6.16 20.28 -20.92
N GLN A 125 6.46 19.93 -22.18
CA GLN A 125 6.17 18.60 -22.73
C GLN A 125 6.96 17.52 -22.00
N GLN A 126 8.24 17.76 -21.72
CA GLN A 126 9.10 16.84 -20.97
C GLN A 126 8.59 16.65 -19.54
N LEU A 127 8.25 17.76 -18.85
CA LEU A 127 7.66 17.68 -17.52
C LEU A 127 6.36 16.89 -17.50
N SER A 128 5.48 17.09 -18.51
CA SER A 128 4.24 16.33 -18.65
C SER A 128 4.50 14.84 -18.88
N SER A 129 5.53 14.47 -19.65
CA SER A 129 5.93 13.08 -19.90
C SER A 129 6.45 12.42 -18.62
N LEU A 130 7.31 13.10 -17.87
CA LEU A 130 7.83 12.63 -16.59
C LEU A 130 6.71 12.36 -15.58
N LEU A 131 5.76 13.30 -15.44
CA LEU A 131 4.61 13.14 -14.57
C LEU A 131 3.73 11.97 -14.97
N ARG A 132 3.47 11.82 -16.26
CA ARG A 132 2.66 10.71 -16.78
C ARG A 132 3.34 9.38 -16.54
N TYR A 133 4.64 9.29 -16.77
CA TYR A 133 5.41 8.08 -16.47
C TYR A 133 5.35 7.75 -14.98
N ALA A 134 5.66 8.69 -14.10
CA ALA A 134 5.63 8.48 -12.65
C ALA A 134 4.26 7.99 -12.17
N LEU A 135 3.17 8.61 -12.65
CA LEU A 135 1.80 8.19 -12.32
C LEU A 135 1.47 6.79 -12.86
N SER A 136 1.88 6.46 -14.09
CA SER A 136 1.62 5.15 -14.68
C SER A 136 2.50 4.04 -14.10
N ALA A 137 3.73 4.37 -13.77
CA ALA A 137 4.71 3.44 -13.21
C ALA A 137 4.30 2.95 -11.81
N THR A 138 3.66 3.81 -11.00
CA THR A 138 3.16 3.44 -9.66
C THR A 138 2.00 2.44 -9.69
N ALA A 139 1.31 2.32 -10.80
CA ALA A 139 0.24 1.35 -11.00
C ALA A 139 0.74 -0.01 -11.52
N ARG A 140 2.05 -0.12 -11.79
CA ARG A 140 2.69 -1.34 -12.33
C ARG A 140 3.73 -1.86 -11.34
N ASP A 141 3.79 -3.17 -11.17
CA ASP A 141 4.79 -3.81 -10.32
C ASP A 141 6.18 -3.78 -10.97
N PHE A 142 6.23 -3.83 -12.31
CA PHE A 142 7.45 -3.86 -13.10
C PHE A 142 7.31 -3.08 -14.40
N VAL A 143 8.45 -2.52 -14.82
CA VAL A 143 8.66 -1.81 -16.10
C VAL A 143 9.92 -2.36 -16.76
N THR A 144 10.15 -2.03 -18.01
CA THR A 144 11.40 -2.41 -18.69
C THR A 144 12.54 -1.44 -18.36
N ILE A 145 13.77 -1.91 -18.41
CA ILE A 145 14.96 -1.04 -18.29
C ILE A 145 14.93 0.05 -19.36
N GLY A 146 14.43 -0.25 -20.57
CA GLY A 146 14.26 0.73 -21.63
C GLY A 146 13.32 1.88 -21.24
N GLU A 147 12.21 1.58 -20.53
CA GLU A 147 11.31 2.61 -20.00
C GLU A 147 11.99 3.48 -18.94
N GLU A 148 12.79 2.88 -18.05
CA GLU A 148 13.59 3.61 -17.04
C GLU A 148 14.63 4.53 -17.69
N ILE A 149 15.34 4.05 -18.70
CA ILE A 149 16.31 4.86 -19.45
C ILE A 149 15.62 6.01 -20.21
N ALA A 150 14.46 5.78 -20.82
CA ALA A 150 13.68 6.83 -21.45
C ALA A 150 13.27 7.90 -20.44
N PHE A 151 12.82 7.49 -19.26
CA PHE A 151 12.49 8.40 -18.17
C PHE A 151 13.71 9.22 -17.70
N VAL A 152 14.88 8.57 -17.52
CA VAL A 152 16.12 9.25 -17.15
C VAL A 152 16.53 10.28 -18.20
N ARG A 153 16.38 9.98 -19.49
CA ARG A 153 16.65 10.94 -20.57
C ARG A 153 15.77 12.17 -20.50
N ASP A 154 14.48 11.98 -20.28
CA ASP A 154 13.54 13.10 -20.14
C ASP A 154 13.86 13.93 -18.90
N TYR A 155 14.20 13.27 -17.78
CA TYR A 155 14.65 13.92 -16.54
C TYR A 155 15.91 14.76 -16.76
N VAL A 156 16.93 14.20 -17.41
CA VAL A 156 18.20 14.88 -17.70
C VAL A 156 17.96 16.09 -18.61
N ARG A 157 17.16 15.95 -19.67
CA ARG A 157 16.79 17.08 -20.55
C ARG A 157 16.16 18.24 -19.80
N LEU A 158 15.27 17.94 -18.86
CA LEU A 158 14.65 18.98 -18.03
C LEU A 158 15.65 19.62 -17.08
N GLN A 159 16.57 18.84 -16.50
CA GLN A 159 17.65 19.37 -15.66
C GLN A 159 18.64 20.23 -16.46
N THR A 160 18.91 19.90 -17.73
CA THR A 160 19.75 20.70 -18.61
C THR A 160 19.16 22.09 -18.85
N VAL A 161 17.85 22.26 -18.85
CA VAL A 161 17.21 23.58 -18.90
C VAL A 161 17.60 24.44 -17.69
N ARG A 162 17.79 23.82 -16.51
CA ARG A 162 18.16 24.51 -15.27
C ARG A 162 19.67 24.77 -15.17
N PHE A 163 20.48 23.79 -15.48
CA PHE A 163 21.93 23.81 -15.21
C PHE A 163 22.77 24.16 -16.45
N GLY A 164 22.15 24.16 -17.65
CA GLY A 164 22.85 24.46 -18.90
C GLY A 164 23.98 23.48 -19.20
N GLU A 165 25.09 24.00 -19.72
CA GLU A 165 26.29 23.22 -20.06
C GLU A 165 27.03 22.64 -18.86
N ARG A 166 26.65 23.04 -17.66
CA ARG A 166 27.22 22.48 -16.42
C ARG A 166 26.82 21.04 -16.20
N LEU A 167 25.68 20.59 -16.71
CA LEU A 167 25.24 19.21 -16.62
C LEU A 167 25.61 18.44 -17.89
N GLN A 168 26.58 17.56 -17.78
CA GLN A 168 26.96 16.65 -18.86
C GLN A 168 26.59 15.21 -18.44
N VAL A 169 25.61 14.63 -19.13
CA VAL A 169 25.17 13.25 -18.85
C VAL A 169 25.40 12.39 -20.08
N HIS A 170 26.15 11.33 -19.91
CA HIS A 170 26.33 10.29 -20.90
C HIS A 170 25.51 9.06 -20.49
N ILE A 171 24.68 8.57 -21.42
CA ILE A 171 23.83 7.40 -21.20
C ILE A 171 24.19 6.34 -22.23
N ASP A 172 24.81 5.26 -21.77
CA ASP A 172 25.06 4.06 -22.54
C ASP A 172 23.94 3.05 -22.29
N ASP A 173 23.10 2.81 -23.28
CA ASP A 173 21.95 1.91 -23.20
C ASP A 173 22.35 0.43 -23.16
N GLY A 174 23.59 0.12 -23.48
CA GLY A 174 24.03 -1.26 -23.65
C GLY A 174 23.33 -2.01 -24.78
N PRO A 175 23.42 -3.33 -24.80
CA PRO A 175 22.76 -4.18 -25.79
C PRO A 175 21.22 -4.06 -25.71
N PRO A 176 20.52 -4.03 -26.89
CA PRO A 176 19.05 -3.89 -26.94
C PRO A 176 18.29 -4.96 -26.15
N GLU A 177 18.87 -6.15 -26.00
CA GLU A 177 18.26 -7.26 -25.27
C GLU A 177 18.15 -6.96 -23.77
N LEU A 178 19.01 -6.11 -23.23
CA LEU A 178 18.97 -5.71 -21.81
C LEU A 178 17.87 -4.69 -21.55
N LEU A 179 17.50 -3.89 -22.55
CA LEU A 179 16.43 -2.90 -22.42
C LEU A 179 15.05 -3.54 -22.24
N ALA A 180 14.88 -4.80 -22.66
CA ALA A 180 13.64 -5.56 -22.48
C ALA A 180 13.52 -6.23 -21.11
N VAL A 181 14.60 -6.27 -20.32
CA VAL A 181 14.59 -6.85 -18.97
C VAL A 181 13.70 -6.03 -18.03
N GLU A 182 12.90 -6.71 -17.23
CA GLU A 182 12.00 -6.07 -16.26
C GLU A 182 12.73 -5.67 -14.99
N CYS A 183 12.41 -4.48 -14.49
CA CYS A 183 12.89 -3.95 -13.22
C CYS A 183 11.76 -3.22 -12.47
N PRO A 184 11.91 -2.96 -11.17
CA PRO A 184 10.95 -2.13 -10.45
C PRO A 184 10.90 -0.71 -11.03
N PRO A 185 9.70 -0.08 -11.12
CA PRO A 185 9.57 1.26 -11.65
C PRO A 185 10.33 2.28 -10.82
N LEU A 186 10.82 3.35 -11.46
CA LEU A 186 11.59 4.44 -10.83
C LEU A 186 12.84 3.93 -10.09
N LEU A 187 13.53 2.95 -10.67
CA LEU A 187 14.74 2.36 -10.11
C LEU A 187 15.96 3.26 -10.32
N LEU A 188 16.12 3.79 -11.53
CA LEU A 188 17.26 4.65 -11.90
C LEU A 188 17.10 6.09 -11.42
N GLN A 189 15.87 6.57 -11.22
CA GLN A 189 15.61 7.95 -10.81
C GLN A 189 16.37 8.37 -9.54
N PRO A 190 16.27 7.65 -8.41
CA PRO A 190 16.96 8.06 -7.18
C PRO A 190 18.48 8.07 -7.31
N LEU A 191 19.04 7.23 -8.20
CA LEU A 191 20.48 7.16 -8.44
C LEU A 191 20.94 8.40 -9.22
N VAL A 192 20.23 8.73 -10.31
CA VAL A 192 20.56 9.90 -11.14
C VAL A 192 20.26 11.19 -10.40
N GLU A 193 19.16 11.26 -9.66
CA GLU A 193 18.83 12.42 -8.82
C GLU A 193 19.89 12.69 -7.76
N ASN A 194 20.37 11.63 -7.11
CA ASN A 194 21.46 11.71 -6.16
C ASN A 194 22.75 12.26 -6.83
N ALA A 195 23.08 11.77 -8.03
CA ALA A 195 24.26 12.24 -8.77
C ALA A 195 24.14 13.71 -9.15
N VAL A 196 23.00 14.16 -9.69
CA VAL A 196 22.75 15.57 -10.05
C VAL A 196 22.82 16.49 -8.84
N ARG A 197 22.19 16.09 -7.74
CA ARG A 197 22.14 16.90 -6.51
C ARG A 197 23.52 17.07 -5.87
N HIS A 198 24.25 15.98 -5.73
CA HIS A 198 25.54 16.01 -5.04
C HIS A 198 26.62 16.82 -5.76
N ASP A 199 26.55 16.89 -7.10
CA ASP A 199 27.60 17.53 -7.85
C ASP A 199 27.22 18.96 -8.26
N LEU A 200 26.01 19.20 -8.73
CA LEU A 200 25.58 20.50 -9.28
C LEU A 200 25.02 21.48 -8.27
N GLU A 201 24.40 20.99 -7.18
CA GLU A 201 23.85 21.88 -6.15
C GLU A 201 24.91 22.33 -5.13
N THR A 202 26.02 21.62 -5.05
CA THR A 202 27.10 21.90 -4.10
C THR A 202 28.30 22.62 -4.74
N HIS A 203 28.45 22.59 -6.06
CA HIS A 203 29.59 23.17 -6.78
C HIS A 203 29.14 23.93 -8.03
N GLU A 204 29.90 24.97 -8.39
CA GLU A 204 29.60 25.80 -9.58
C GLU A 204 30.19 25.22 -10.89
N GLU A 205 31.07 24.25 -10.79
CA GLU A 205 31.76 23.65 -11.94
C GLU A 205 30.87 22.67 -12.70
N ALA A 206 31.30 22.29 -13.93
CA ALA A 206 30.63 21.28 -14.73
C ALA A 206 30.68 19.89 -14.09
N SER A 207 29.57 19.19 -14.10
CA SER A 207 29.41 17.83 -13.59
C SER A 207 29.25 16.85 -14.74
N ARG A 208 29.98 15.73 -14.65
CA ARG A 208 29.81 14.60 -15.55
C ARG A 208 29.17 13.42 -14.82
N ILE A 209 28.06 12.98 -15.36
CA ILE A 209 27.32 11.80 -14.88
C ILE A 209 27.31 10.75 -16.01
N ASP A 210 27.79 9.57 -15.72
CA ASP A 210 27.75 8.44 -16.64
C ASP A 210 26.71 7.41 -16.13
N VAL A 211 25.75 7.03 -17.00
CA VAL A 211 24.75 6.00 -16.76
C VAL A 211 25.04 4.86 -17.73
N SER A 212 25.17 3.64 -17.25
CA SER A 212 25.42 2.48 -18.11
C SER A 212 24.51 1.31 -17.78
N VAL A 213 24.22 0.51 -18.83
CA VAL A 213 23.52 -0.78 -18.75
C VAL A 213 24.41 -1.86 -19.32
N GLU A 214 24.85 -2.76 -18.47
CA GLU A 214 25.83 -3.78 -18.84
C GLU A 214 25.32 -5.18 -18.48
N GLN A 215 25.87 -6.19 -19.15
CA GLN A 215 25.64 -7.59 -18.80
C GLN A 215 26.85 -8.16 -18.07
N GLU A 216 26.61 -8.77 -16.92
CA GLU A 216 27.61 -9.54 -16.19
C GLU A 216 27.08 -10.97 -15.95
N GLY A 217 27.55 -11.89 -16.77
CA GLY A 217 27.07 -13.28 -16.74
C GLY A 217 25.56 -13.35 -17.02
N ASN A 218 24.78 -13.85 -16.05
CA ASN A 218 23.32 -13.93 -16.11
C ASN A 218 22.62 -12.76 -15.39
N ARG A 219 23.31 -11.65 -15.21
CA ARG A 219 22.79 -10.47 -14.51
C ARG A 219 22.84 -9.24 -15.40
N VAL A 220 21.88 -8.34 -15.20
CA VAL A 220 21.93 -6.99 -15.76
C VAL A 220 22.41 -6.05 -14.69
N VAL A 221 23.36 -5.22 -15.04
CA VAL A 221 23.98 -4.25 -14.14
C VAL A 221 23.65 -2.85 -14.63
N LEU A 222 22.99 -2.07 -13.78
CA LEU A 222 22.71 -0.66 -13.99
C LEU A 222 23.67 0.14 -13.11
N SER A 223 24.42 1.07 -13.70
CA SER A 223 25.39 1.87 -12.97
C SER A 223 25.15 3.36 -13.22
N VAL A 224 25.26 4.15 -12.14
CA VAL A 224 25.28 5.61 -12.21
C VAL A 224 26.54 6.08 -11.51
N ARG A 225 27.42 6.74 -12.25
CA ARG A 225 28.68 7.29 -11.78
C ARG A 225 28.69 8.79 -11.92
N ASN A 226 29.09 9.50 -10.89
CA ASN A 226 29.36 10.93 -10.95
C ASN A 226 30.70 11.28 -10.30
N ALA A 227 31.26 12.42 -10.67
CA ALA A 227 32.47 12.93 -10.04
C ALA A 227 32.24 13.19 -8.55
N ARG A 228 33.25 12.96 -7.76
CA ARG A 228 33.29 13.34 -6.34
C ARG A 228 34.46 14.29 -6.11
N ARG A 229 34.19 15.33 -5.34
CA ARG A 229 35.22 16.34 -5.01
C ARG A 229 35.52 16.31 -3.53
N GLU A 230 36.76 16.57 -3.17
CA GLU A 230 37.19 16.68 -1.78
C GLU A 230 36.49 17.86 -1.09
N GLY A 231 36.00 17.64 0.12
CA GLY A 231 35.36 18.69 0.93
C GLY A 231 33.85 18.81 0.78
N ALA A 232 33.19 18.03 -0.06
CA ALA A 232 31.74 18.00 -0.10
C ALA A 232 31.17 17.46 1.21
N ALA A 233 30.50 18.32 1.98
CA ALA A 233 29.81 17.91 3.20
C ALA A 233 28.72 16.89 2.87
N PRO A 234 28.51 15.86 3.70
CA PRO A 234 27.40 14.93 3.52
C PRO A 234 26.10 15.75 3.56
N ASN A 235 25.34 15.76 2.46
CA ASN A 235 24.05 16.42 2.44
C ASN A 235 23.04 15.54 3.21
N PRO A 236 22.49 15.98 4.36
CA PRO A 236 21.66 15.15 5.23
C PRO A 236 20.33 14.66 4.60
N GLY A 237 19.94 15.18 3.43
CA GLY A 237 18.72 14.78 2.71
C GLY A 237 18.89 13.67 1.66
N SER A 238 20.14 13.36 1.25
CA SER A 238 20.41 12.53 0.07
C SER A 238 20.35 11.00 0.30
N GLY A 239 20.32 10.53 1.54
CA GLY A 239 20.34 9.10 1.85
C GLY A 239 19.03 8.37 1.67
N LEU A 240 17.90 9.05 1.79
CA LEU A 240 16.57 8.40 1.86
C LEU A 240 16.19 7.67 0.55
N GLY A 241 16.46 8.26 -0.60
CA GLY A 241 16.14 7.65 -1.90
C GLY A 241 16.93 6.36 -2.16
N LEU A 242 18.24 6.37 -1.88
CA LEU A 242 19.10 5.21 -2.05
C LEU A 242 18.79 4.10 -1.03
N VAL A 243 18.47 4.46 0.22
CA VAL A 243 18.03 3.51 1.26
C VAL A 243 16.72 2.84 0.85
N SER A 244 15.73 3.62 0.44
CA SER A 244 14.44 3.12 -0.01
C SER A 244 14.57 2.21 -1.25
N THR A 245 15.45 2.55 -2.18
CA THR A 245 15.77 1.70 -3.35
C THR A 245 16.34 0.35 -2.91
N ARG A 246 17.28 0.36 -1.96
CA ARG A 246 17.88 -0.88 -1.41
C ARG A 246 16.85 -1.78 -0.74
N GLU A 247 16.01 -1.20 0.12
CA GLU A 247 14.96 -1.94 0.81
C GLU A 247 13.94 -2.53 -0.17
N ARG A 248 13.53 -1.75 -1.18
CA ARG A 248 12.60 -2.21 -2.21
C ARG A 248 13.18 -3.37 -3.02
N LEU A 249 14.44 -3.32 -3.43
CA LEU A 249 15.10 -4.42 -4.13
C LEU A 249 15.18 -5.67 -3.26
N ARG A 250 15.49 -5.52 -1.97
CA ARG A 250 15.51 -6.64 -1.02
C ARG A 250 14.14 -7.30 -0.86
N LEU A 251 13.07 -6.51 -0.81
CA LEU A 251 11.70 -7.03 -0.70
C LEU A 251 11.26 -7.78 -1.96
N LEU A 252 11.65 -7.29 -3.15
CA LEU A 252 11.19 -7.85 -4.43
C LEU A 252 12.03 -9.04 -4.91
N TYR A 253 13.32 -9.06 -4.61
CA TYR A 253 14.29 -10.03 -5.16
C TYR A 253 15.03 -10.82 -4.08
N GLY A 254 14.88 -10.47 -2.79
CA GLY A 254 15.69 -11.07 -1.74
C GLY A 254 17.17 -10.87 -1.98
N ASP A 255 17.93 -11.98 -1.96
CA ASP A 255 19.38 -12.00 -2.22
C ASP A 255 19.73 -12.09 -3.72
N GLU A 256 18.72 -12.19 -4.61
CA GLU A 256 18.96 -12.25 -6.05
C GLU A 256 19.30 -10.89 -6.67
N ALA A 257 18.93 -9.77 -6.04
CA ALA A 257 19.36 -8.43 -6.44
C ALA A 257 20.41 -7.87 -5.50
N GLU A 258 21.34 -7.10 -6.05
CA GLU A 258 22.38 -6.43 -5.25
C GLU A 258 22.36 -4.93 -5.52
N PHE A 259 22.45 -4.12 -4.48
CA PHE A 259 22.60 -2.67 -4.57
C PHE A 259 23.81 -2.21 -3.76
N VAL A 260 24.83 -1.76 -4.47
CA VAL A 260 26.10 -1.31 -3.90
C VAL A 260 26.34 0.15 -4.23
N THR A 261 26.83 0.90 -3.25
CA THR A 261 27.30 2.26 -3.44
C THR A 261 28.76 2.33 -3.02
N THR A 262 29.62 2.88 -3.88
CA THR A 262 31.05 3.03 -3.62
C THR A 262 31.41 4.51 -3.70
N ALA A 263 32.02 5.03 -2.64
CA ALA A 263 32.56 6.39 -2.60
C ALA A 263 34.09 6.30 -2.67
N ALA A 264 34.63 6.53 -3.87
CA ALA A 264 36.07 6.65 -4.10
C ALA A 264 36.55 8.12 -3.87
N ALA A 265 37.84 8.37 -4.01
CA ALA A 265 38.39 9.70 -3.86
C ALA A 265 37.87 10.67 -4.95
N ASP A 266 37.74 10.18 -6.18
CA ASP A 266 37.44 10.93 -7.41
C ASP A 266 36.01 10.75 -7.92
N HIS A 267 35.28 9.72 -7.48
CA HIS A 267 33.95 9.45 -7.95
C HIS A 267 33.06 8.78 -6.91
N PHE A 268 31.73 8.92 -7.13
CA PHE A 268 30.70 8.10 -6.49
C PHE A 268 30.06 7.19 -7.54
N LEU A 269 29.86 5.91 -7.18
CA LEU A 269 29.23 4.91 -8.02
C LEU A 269 28.07 4.28 -7.27
N ALA A 270 26.88 4.33 -7.86
CA ALA A 270 25.72 3.55 -7.46
C ALA A 270 25.48 2.45 -8.49
N ARG A 271 25.42 1.20 -8.05
CA ARG A 271 25.32 0.03 -8.90
C ARG A 271 24.21 -0.90 -8.44
N VAL A 272 23.30 -1.23 -9.34
CA VAL A 272 22.23 -2.20 -9.13
C VAL A 272 22.48 -3.38 -10.04
N SER A 273 22.46 -4.58 -9.49
CA SER A 273 22.60 -5.84 -10.23
C SER A 273 21.36 -6.68 -10.07
N LEU A 274 20.67 -6.98 -11.19
CA LEU A 274 19.41 -7.72 -11.25
C LEU A 274 19.59 -9.06 -11.99
N PRO A 275 18.86 -10.13 -11.65
CA PRO A 275 18.80 -11.33 -12.47
C PRO A 275 18.17 -11.01 -13.84
N ARG A 276 18.74 -11.56 -14.91
CA ARG A 276 18.24 -11.36 -16.28
C ARG A 276 16.92 -12.09 -16.54
N THR A 277 16.61 -13.12 -15.79
CA THR A 277 15.51 -14.07 -16.00
C THR A 277 14.28 -13.76 -15.15
N ARG A 278 13.68 -12.57 -15.27
CA ARG A 278 12.27 -12.38 -14.90
C ARG A 278 11.56 -11.75 -16.09
N THR A 279 11.29 -12.56 -17.10
CA THR A 279 10.33 -12.21 -18.14
C THR A 279 8.91 -12.39 -17.60
N ARG A 280 7.98 -11.57 -18.09
CA ARG A 280 6.55 -11.58 -17.75
C ARG A 280 5.88 -12.96 -17.86
N ALA A 281 6.47 -13.88 -18.67
CA ALA A 281 5.98 -15.23 -18.89
C ALA A 281 6.16 -16.16 -17.68
N GLU A 282 7.25 -16.01 -16.90
CA GLU A 282 7.55 -16.90 -15.77
C GLU A 282 6.76 -16.57 -14.49
N ARG A 283 6.09 -15.41 -14.43
CA ARG A 283 5.21 -15.02 -13.31
C ARG A 283 3.79 -15.50 -13.43
N ALA A 284 3.35 -15.92 -14.60
CA ALA A 284 1.99 -16.43 -14.81
C ALA A 284 1.85 -17.89 -14.37
N GLU A 285 2.96 -18.56 -14.06
CA GLU A 285 3.01 -19.99 -13.70
C GLU A 285 3.35 -20.26 -12.21
N GLY A 286 3.57 -19.23 -11.39
CA GLY A 286 3.86 -19.33 -9.95
C GLY A 286 2.79 -18.62 -9.10
#